data_1bb17d7a2d466bf0e1f575a94cddc3dd
#
_entry.id   1bb17d7a2d466bf0e1f575a94cddc3dd
#
_cell.length_a   1.000
_cell.length_b   1.000
_cell.length_c   1.000
_cell.angle_alpha   90.00
_cell.angle_beta   90.00
_cell.angle_gamma   90.00
#
_symmetry.space_group_name_H-M   'P 1'
#
loop_
_entity.id
_entity.type
_entity.pdbx_description
1 polymer ?
#
loop_
_entity_poly.entity_id
_entity_poly.type
_entity_poly.pdbx_seq_one_letter_code
_entity_poly.pdbx_strand_id
1 'polypeptide(L)'
;MSLPQRIGASIVLALCLAGCVAYEAVPVDPMQQPWQAAMGAVQDAGLQLAVADQATGTVRGTRGNVEGIITVRMRNDGRVGVEITSRDPGGLDPGLTQRLTDAYNRRMGR
;
A
#
# COMPACT_ATOMS: atom_id res chain seq x y z
N MET A 1 -39.00 7.50 -42.44
CA MET A 1 -38.09 6.38 -42.57
C MET A 1 -36.80 6.52 -41.74
N SER A 2 -36.36 7.73 -41.52
CA SER A 2 -35.15 7.95 -40.70
C SER A 2 -35.38 7.97 -39.20
N LEU A 3 -36.62 8.05 -38.74
CA LEU A 3 -36.97 8.11 -37.31
C LEU A 3 -36.52 6.91 -36.48
N PRO A 4 -36.66 5.65 -36.91
CA PRO A 4 -36.20 4.52 -36.15
C PRO A 4 -34.68 4.51 -35.89
N GLN A 5 -33.92 4.98 -36.85
CA GLN A 5 -32.46 5.07 -36.72
C GLN A 5 -32.04 6.08 -35.68
N ARG A 6 -32.75 7.21 -35.57
CA ARG A 6 -32.44 8.24 -34.58
C ARG A 6 -32.73 7.75 -33.17
N ILE A 7 -33.80 7.00 -32.99
CA ILE A 7 -34.15 6.43 -31.68
C ILE A 7 -33.09 5.43 -31.23
N GLY A 8 -32.61 4.58 -32.15
CA GLY A 8 -31.56 3.63 -31.85
C GLY A 8 -30.26 4.26 -31.40
N ALA A 9 -29.84 5.35 -32.05
CA ALA A 9 -28.64 6.10 -31.68
C ALA A 9 -28.74 6.68 -30.28
N SER A 10 -29.91 7.22 -29.92
CA SER A 10 -30.12 7.80 -28.58
C SER A 10 -30.04 6.74 -27.49
N ILE A 11 -30.56 5.55 -27.70
CA ILE A 11 -30.52 4.46 -26.75
C ILE A 11 -29.06 4.01 -26.50
N VAL A 12 -28.26 3.92 -27.56
CA VAL A 12 -26.85 3.53 -27.43
C VAL A 12 -26.06 4.52 -26.60
N LEU A 13 -26.30 5.80 -26.76
CA LEU A 13 -25.65 6.84 -25.96
C LEU A 13 -25.99 6.71 -24.46
N ALA A 14 -27.26 6.43 -24.13
CA ALA A 14 -27.67 6.25 -22.75
C ALA A 14 -26.96 5.08 -22.08
N LEU A 15 -26.75 3.99 -22.80
CA LEU A 15 -26.05 2.79 -22.27
C LEU A 15 -24.59 3.09 -21.98
N CYS A 16 -23.89 3.88 -22.79
CA CYS A 16 -22.50 4.25 -22.54
C CYS A 16 -22.37 5.08 -21.26
N LEU A 17 -23.28 6.00 -20.98
CA LEU A 17 -23.26 6.80 -19.76
C LEU A 17 -23.47 5.94 -18.51
N ALA A 18 -24.35 4.95 -18.55
CA ALA A 18 -24.57 4.05 -17.45
C ALA A 18 -23.32 3.20 -17.13
N GLY A 19 -22.59 2.78 -18.16
CA GLY A 19 -21.34 2.05 -17.97
C GLY A 19 -20.27 2.84 -17.25
N CYS A 20 -20.14 4.14 -17.49
CA CYS A 20 -19.16 4.99 -16.83
C CYS A 20 -19.39 5.13 -15.33
N VAL A 21 -20.64 5.16 -14.89
CA VAL A 21 -20.98 5.32 -13.47
C VAL A 21 -20.56 4.11 -12.63
N ALA A 22 -20.50 2.93 -13.22
CA ALA A 22 -20.16 1.70 -12.49
C ALA A 22 -18.72 1.68 -11.94
N TYR A 23 -17.82 2.49 -12.47
CA TYR A 23 -16.43 2.52 -12.02
C TYR A 23 -16.22 3.19 -10.67
N GLU A 24 -17.16 3.98 -10.18
CA GLU A 24 -16.99 4.75 -8.96
C GLU A 24 -17.25 3.94 -7.69
N ALA A 25 -17.70 2.69 -7.82
CA ALA A 25 -18.14 1.89 -6.69
C ALA A 25 -17.10 0.92 -6.15
N VAL A 26 -15.82 1.01 -6.59
CA VAL A 26 -14.77 0.09 -6.13
C VAL A 26 -14.24 0.54 -4.76
N PRO A 27 -14.34 -0.30 -3.71
CA PRO A 27 -13.85 0.06 -2.40
C PRO A 27 -12.32 0.10 -2.38
N VAL A 28 -11.75 1.00 -1.57
CA VAL A 28 -10.30 1.11 -1.36
C VAL A 28 -9.90 0.19 -0.21
N ASP A 29 -8.89 -0.65 -0.43
CA ASP A 29 -8.32 -1.51 0.61
C ASP A 29 -7.50 -0.65 1.59
N PRO A 30 -7.88 -0.59 2.87
CA PRO A 30 -7.15 0.23 3.85
C PRO A 30 -5.73 -0.26 4.13
N MET A 31 -5.40 -1.50 3.79
CA MET A 31 -4.06 -2.07 3.95
C MET A 31 -3.12 -1.72 2.80
N GLN A 32 -3.65 -1.28 1.66
CA GLN A 32 -2.85 -1.09 0.45
C GLN A 32 -1.79 -0.01 0.60
N GLN A 33 -2.17 1.17 1.09
CA GLN A 33 -1.24 2.27 1.25
C GLN A 33 -0.17 1.99 2.32
N PRO A 34 -0.51 1.51 3.52
CA PRO A 34 0.49 1.13 4.51
C PRO A 34 1.45 0.04 4.02
N TRP A 35 0.95 -0.94 3.28
CA TRP A 35 1.77 -2.00 2.71
C TRP A 35 2.80 -1.45 1.73
N GLN A 36 2.37 -0.61 0.79
CA GLN A 36 3.26 0.02 -0.18
C GLN A 36 4.27 0.93 0.52
N ALA A 37 3.84 1.67 1.54
CA ALA A 37 4.70 2.54 2.31
C ALA A 37 5.79 1.75 3.05
N ALA A 38 5.43 0.59 3.60
CA ALA A 38 6.38 -0.28 4.30
C ALA A 38 7.46 -0.80 3.36
N MET A 39 7.08 -1.29 2.19
CA MET A 39 8.04 -1.77 1.19
C MET A 39 8.97 -0.65 0.73
N GLY A 40 8.42 0.53 0.46
CA GLY A 40 9.21 1.68 0.05
C GLY A 40 10.13 2.18 1.14
N ALA A 41 9.69 2.17 2.40
CA ALA A 41 10.50 2.63 3.52
C ALA A 41 11.75 1.78 3.70
N VAL A 42 11.64 0.46 3.53
CA VAL A 42 12.80 -0.44 3.59
C VAL A 42 13.84 -0.05 2.54
N GLN A 43 13.40 0.22 1.32
CA GLN A 43 14.30 0.63 0.24
C GLN A 43 14.88 2.02 0.47
N ASP A 44 14.06 2.96 0.96
CA ASP A 44 14.52 4.33 1.28
C ASP A 44 15.59 4.35 2.37
N ALA A 45 15.53 3.39 3.29
CA ALA A 45 16.52 3.26 4.36
C ALA A 45 17.82 2.58 3.88
N GLY A 46 17.91 2.23 2.61
CA GLY A 46 19.10 1.61 2.03
C GLY A 46 19.19 0.11 2.22
N LEU A 47 18.09 -0.55 2.59
CA LEU A 47 18.06 -1.99 2.74
C LEU A 47 17.56 -2.66 1.45
N GLN A 48 18.00 -3.89 1.22
CA GLN A 48 17.46 -4.72 0.16
C GLN A 48 16.23 -5.46 0.68
N LEU A 49 15.17 -5.49 -0.11
CA LEU A 49 13.95 -6.20 0.24
C LEU A 49 14.21 -7.70 0.21
N ALA A 50 14.17 -8.34 1.37
CA ALA A 50 14.43 -9.77 1.51
C ALA A 50 13.14 -10.59 1.60
N VAL A 51 12.13 -10.06 2.30
CA VAL A 51 10.83 -10.71 2.46
C VAL A 51 9.74 -9.66 2.32
N ALA A 52 8.72 -9.98 1.55
CA ALA A 52 7.50 -9.19 1.43
C ALA A 52 6.33 -10.16 1.43
N ASP A 53 5.84 -10.49 2.63
CA ASP A 53 4.75 -11.45 2.82
C ASP A 53 3.47 -10.69 3.18
N GLN A 54 2.61 -10.49 2.20
CA GLN A 54 1.39 -9.73 2.38
C GLN A 54 0.38 -10.48 3.26
N ALA A 55 0.42 -11.80 3.29
CA ALA A 55 -0.49 -12.59 4.11
C ALA A 55 -0.27 -12.37 5.60
N THR A 56 0.98 -12.22 6.02
CA THR A 56 1.32 -11.91 7.42
C THR A 56 1.55 -10.43 7.67
N GLY A 57 1.58 -9.61 6.60
CA GLY A 57 1.86 -8.18 6.70
C GLY A 57 3.31 -7.87 7.03
N THR A 58 4.25 -8.76 6.71
CA THR A 58 5.65 -8.62 7.10
C THR A 58 6.53 -8.22 5.92
N VAL A 59 7.29 -7.14 6.12
CA VAL A 59 8.32 -6.68 5.19
C VAL A 59 9.65 -6.72 5.92
N ARG A 60 10.62 -7.42 5.35
CA ARG A 60 11.97 -7.49 5.92
C ARG A 60 12.99 -7.04 4.89
N GLY A 61 13.87 -6.15 5.30
CA GLY A 61 14.98 -5.72 4.49
C GLY A 61 16.30 -5.97 5.19
N THR A 62 17.36 -6.17 4.41
CA THR A 62 18.68 -6.48 4.93
C THR A 62 19.76 -5.69 4.19
N ARG A 63 20.86 -5.45 4.87
CA ARG A 63 22.08 -4.91 4.28
C ARG A 63 23.26 -5.44 5.09
N GLY A 64 23.93 -6.47 4.52
CA GLY A 64 24.94 -7.19 5.27
C GLY A 64 24.33 -7.88 6.49
N ASN A 65 24.83 -7.54 7.68
CA ASN A 65 24.35 -8.10 8.93
C ASN A 65 23.27 -7.24 9.59
N VAL A 66 22.82 -6.18 8.92
CA VAL A 66 21.79 -5.28 9.43
C VAL A 66 20.43 -5.70 8.87
N GLU A 67 19.40 -5.69 9.73
CA GLU A 67 18.05 -6.13 9.37
C GLU A 67 17.03 -5.13 9.89
N GLY A 68 16.05 -4.82 9.04
CA GLY A 68 14.88 -4.03 9.42
C GLY A 68 13.62 -4.80 9.10
N ILE A 69 12.64 -4.76 10.01
CA ILE A 69 11.36 -5.44 9.87
C ILE A 69 10.23 -4.46 10.10
N ILE A 70 9.28 -4.40 9.17
CA ILE A 70 8.04 -3.64 9.31
C ILE A 70 6.89 -4.61 9.22
N THR A 71 6.05 -4.64 10.25
CA THR A 71 4.84 -5.46 10.27
C THR A 71 3.63 -4.54 10.22
N VAL A 72 2.77 -4.77 9.22
CA VAL A 72 1.53 -4.01 9.00
C VAL A 72 0.37 -4.95 9.26
N ARG A 73 -0.53 -4.57 10.15
CA ARG A 73 -1.66 -5.43 10.48
C ARG A 73 -2.92 -4.62 10.78
N MET A 74 -4.07 -5.21 10.56
CA MET A 74 -5.35 -4.64 10.95
C MET A 74 -5.56 -4.84 12.44
N ARG A 75 -5.88 -3.76 13.16
CA ARG A 75 -6.18 -3.80 14.59
C ARG A 75 -7.65 -4.14 14.81
N ASN A 76 -7.99 -4.49 16.06
CA ASN A 76 -9.36 -4.84 16.43
C ASN A 76 -10.33 -3.66 16.28
N ASP A 77 -9.83 -2.43 16.32
CA ASP A 77 -10.63 -1.21 16.16
C ASP A 77 -10.84 -0.81 14.68
N GLY A 78 -10.38 -1.63 13.73
CA GLY A 78 -10.47 -1.37 12.30
C GLY A 78 -9.39 -0.46 11.76
N ARG A 79 -8.45 -0.02 12.59
CA ARG A 79 -7.31 0.80 12.17
C ARG A 79 -6.13 -0.08 11.80
N VAL A 80 -5.25 0.46 10.97
CA VAL A 80 -4.02 -0.24 10.61
C VAL A 80 -2.92 0.12 11.61
N GLY A 81 -2.33 -0.89 12.23
CA GLY A 81 -1.18 -0.75 13.11
C GLY A 81 0.10 -1.11 12.39
N VAL A 82 1.18 -0.43 12.74
CA VAL A 82 2.49 -0.67 12.15
C VAL A 82 3.51 -0.80 13.27
N GLU A 83 4.32 -1.86 13.20
CA GLU A 83 5.42 -2.09 14.12
C GLU A 83 6.72 -2.12 13.33
N ILE A 84 7.70 -1.34 13.78
CA ILE A 84 8.99 -1.21 13.11
C ILE A 84 10.08 -1.58 14.09
N THR A 85 10.91 -2.57 13.72
CA THR A 85 12.06 -2.99 14.50
C THR A 85 13.27 -3.12 13.59
N SER A 86 14.45 -3.06 14.20
CA SER A 86 15.71 -3.24 13.47
C SER A 86 16.79 -3.73 14.42
N ARG A 87 17.76 -4.42 13.85
CA ARG A 87 18.88 -4.95 14.61
C ARG A 87 20.12 -5.03 13.75
N ASP A 88 21.28 -4.99 14.43
CA ASP A 88 22.59 -5.25 13.86
C ASP A 88 23.30 -6.31 14.75
N PRO A 89 24.56 -6.67 14.46
CA PRO A 89 25.28 -7.66 15.30
C PRO A 89 25.40 -7.27 16.77
N GLY A 90 25.30 -5.99 17.11
CA GLY A 90 25.35 -5.53 18.49
C GLY A 90 24.02 -5.55 19.21
N GLY A 91 22.90 -5.90 18.54
CA GLY A 91 21.55 -5.94 19.10
C GLY A 91 20.60 -5.00 18.38
N LEU A 92 19.73 -4.32 19.13
CA LEU A 92 18.76 -3.39 18.54
C LEU A 92 19.48 -2.16 17.96
N ASP A 93 18.98 -1.68 16.82
CA ASP A 93 19.53 -0.52 16.13
C ASP A 93 18.49 0.61 16.11
N PRO A 94 18.46 1.49 17.13
CA PRO A 94 17.45 2.55 17.17
C PRO A 94 17.61 3.59 16.07
N GLY A 95 18.82 3.79 15.57
CA GLY A 95 19.05 4.73 14.46
C GLY A 95 18.39 4.26 13.18
N LEU A 96 18.50 2.99 12.86
CA LEU A 96 17.84 2.40 11.69
C LEU A 96 16.32 2.38 11.88
N THR A 97 15.85 2.05 13.08
CA THR A 97 14.41 2.09 13.39
C THR A 97 13.85 3.49 13.14
N GLN A 98 14.58 4.53 13.54
CA GLN A 98 14.15 5.91 13.31
C GLN A 98 14.11 6.25 11.82
N ARG A 99 15.11 5.84 11.06
CA ARG A 99 15.13 6.08 9.61
C ARG A 99 13.98 5.37 8.89
N LEU A 100 13.69 4.13 9.30
CA LEU A 100 12.56 3.38 8.76
C LEU A 100 11.23 4.06 9.09
N THR A 101 11.08 4.51 10.33
CA THR A 101 9.88 5.21 10.79
C THR A 101 9.67 6.51 10.01
N ASP A 102 10.72 7.29 9.84
CA ASP A 102 10.64 8.55 9.10
C ASP A 102 10.31 8.30 7.62
N ALA A 103 10.91 7.30 7.02
CA ALA A 103 10.64 6.94 5.63
C ALA A 103 9.20 6.45 5.44
N TYR A 104 8.71 5.63 6.36
CA TYR A 104 7.34 5.16 6.34
C TYR A 104 6.35 6.32 6.44
N ASN A 105 6.58 7.22 7.38
CA ASN A 105 5.71 8.38 7.59
C ASN A 105 5.70 9.31 6.37
N ARG A 106 6.85 9.54 5.75
CA ARG A 106 6.90 10.35 4.53
C ARG A 106 6.07 9.73 3.41
N ARG A 107 6.12 8.43 3.25
CA ARG A 107 5.34 7.73 2.22
C ARG A 107 3.85 7.71 2.52
N MET A 108 3.48 7.81 3.79
CA MET A 108 2.08 7.94 4.21
C MET A 108 1.58 9.39 4.16
N GLY A 109 2.44 10.36 3.84
CA GLY A 109 2.05 11.76 3.79
C GLY A 109 2.02 12.46 5.14
N ARG A 110 2.80 11.98 6.08
CA ARG A 110 2.82 12.52 7.45
C ARG A 110 4.06 13.33 7.73
#